data_bf1e048c21f9c2c7e11dd7589f06971c
#
_entry.id   bf1e048c21f9c2c7e11dd7589f06971c
#
_cell.length_a   1.000
_cell.length_b   1.000
_cell.length_c   1.000
_cell.angle_alpha   90.00
_cell.angle_beta   90.00
_cell.angle_gamma   90.00
#
_symmetry.space_group_name_H-M   'P 1'
#
loop_
_entity.id
_entity.type
_entity.pdbx_description
1 polymer ?
#
loop_
_entity_poly.entity_id
_entity_poly.type
_entity_poly.pdbx_seq_one_letter_code
_entity_poly.pdbx_strand_id
1 'polypeptide(L)'
;DFTDNGLWTPQTFMLQEINRWVRKTDFNARYALSIDNNPTLDPVILKKWPEINIVRAVYPEYDVQNLSHLKDNTFDLVYSHQVIEHIPKPWNAAKEIVRVLKQGGIGLHTTCAFNPRHGLPEFNDYYRFLPDGLAELFEGVKIIIKGGWGNRNALIHNLSVDDGHGLLGGRRFDKVIGQENDNLYPWHTWVIFMKI
;
A
#
# COMPACT_ATOMS: atom_id res chain seq x y z
N ASP A 1 0.35 17.90 2.10
CA ASP A 1 1.76 17.67 1.78
C ASP A 1 2.22 16.39 2.45
N PHE A 2 2.59 15.41 1.63
CA PHE A 2 3.14 14.12 2.07
C PHE A 2 4.67 14.21 2.27
N THR A 3 5.19 15.36 2.57
CA THR A 3 6.60 15.50 2.90
C THR A 3 6.78 15.11 4.36
N ASP A 4 7.12 13.87 4.59
CA ASP A 4 7.62 13.44 5.89
C ASP A 4 8.97 14.15 6.10
N ASN A 5 8.99 15.15 6.97
CA ASN A 5 10.17 15.94 7.32
C ASN A 5 11.00 16.51 6.15
N GLY A 6 10.37 16.83 5.02
CA GLY A 6 11.05 17.36 3.82
C GLY A 6 11.75 16.30 2.97
N LEU A 7 11.50 15.03 3.21
CA LEU A 7 12.03 13.92 2.42
C LEU A 7 11.18 13.70 1.15
N TRP A 8 11.84 13.67 0.02
CA TRP A 8 11.23 13.41 -1.29
C TRP A 8 11.66 12.03 -1.78
N THR A 9 10.97 10.99 -1.31
CA THR A 9 11.21 9.61 -1.71
C THR A 9 10.26 9.19 -2.83
N PRO A 10 10.56 8.12 -3.58
CA PRO A 10 9.59 7.50 -4.50
C PRO A 10 8.25 7.18 -3.83
N GLN A 11 8.27 6.81 -2.55
CA GLN A 11 7.06 6.60 -1.75
C GLN A 11 6.20 7.87 -1.63
N THR A 12 6.83 9.02 -1.41
CA THR A 12 6.13 10.32 -1.33
C THR A 12 5.34 10.59 -2.60
N PHE A 13 5.94 10.34 -3.76
CA PHE A 13 5.28 10.57 -5.06
C PHE A 13 4.19 9.53 -5.34
N MET A 14 4.40 8.26 -4.98
CA MET A 14 3.35 7.25 -5.01
C MET A 14 2.13 7.70 -4.19
N LEU A 15 2.35 8.17 -2.96
CA LEU A 15 1.28 8.65 -2.09
C LEU A 15 0.56 9.87 -2.64
N GLN A 16 1.25 10.74 -3.36
CA GLN A 16 0.62 11.87 -4.08
C GLN A 16 -0.33 11.37 -5.17
N GLU A 17 0.05 10.34 -5.95
CA GLU A 17 -0.83 9.74 -6.96
C GLU A 17 -2.07 9.08 -6.31
N ILE A 18 -1.89 8.33 -5.23
CA ILE A 18 -2.99 7.73 -4.47
C ILE A 18 -3.92 8.82 -3.93
N ASN A 19 -3.38 9.86 -3.30
CA ASN A 19 -4.17 10.99 -2.79
C ASN A 19 -4.93 11.71 -3.90
N ARG A 20 -4.32 11.88 -5.07
CA ARG A 20 -4.98 12.47 -6.23
C ARG A 20 -6.21 11.66 -6.64
N TRP A 21 -6.10 10.33 -6.68
CA TRP A 21 -7.22 9.45 -6.97
C TRP A 21 -8.29 9.52 -5.87
N VAL A 22 -7.90 9.37 -4.60
CA VAL A 22 -8.82 9.42 -3.45
C VAL A 22 -9.63 10.72 -3.45
N ARG A 23 -9.00 11.85 -3.73
CA ARG A 23 -9.69 13.16 -3.78
C ARG A 23 -10.69 13.29 -4.94
N LYS A 24 -10.39 12.68 -6.09
CA LYS A 24 -11.19 12.82 -7.32
C LYS A 24 -12.30 11.78 -7.45
N THR A 25 -12.22 10.67 -6.73
CA THR A 25 -13.23 9.62 -6.84
C THR A 25 -14.60 10.09 -6.31
N ASP A 26 -15.66 9.72 -7.00
CA ASP A 26 -17.04 9.91 -6.54
C ASP A 26 -17.49 8.80 -5.58
N PHE A 27 -16.65 7.79 -5.36
CA PHE A 27 -16.89 6.74 -4.38
C PHE A 27 -17.04 7.32 -2.98
N ASN A 28 -18.04 6.83 -2.23
CA ASN A 28 -18.30 7.23 -0.86
C ASN A 28 -18.12 6.04 0.09
N ALA A 29 -17.24 6.19 1.08
CA ALA A 29 -16.98 5.17 2.09
C ALA A 29 -17.48 5.65 3.46
N ARG A 30 -18.16 4.75 4.19
CA ARG A 30 -18.62 4.97 5.57
C ARG A 30 -17.98 3.98 6.55
N TYR A 31 -17.56 2.82 6.07
CA TYR A 31 -16.99 1.77 6.89
C TYR A 31 -15.76 1.16 6.24
N ALA A 32 -14.63 1.26 6.89
CA ALA A 32 -13.35 0.79 6.36
C ALA A 32 -12.67 -0.22 7.26
N LEU A 33 -11.87 -1.11 6.64
CA LEU A 33 -10.89 -1.94 7.31
C LEU A 33 -9.49 -1.44 6.93
N SER A 34 -8.73 -0.98 7.92
CA SER A 34 -7.30 -0.73 7.79
C SER A 34 -6.56 -2.00 8.19
N ILE A 35 -5.78 -2.56 7.27
CA ILE A 35 -4.90 -3.67 7.59
C ILE A 35 -3.62 -3.08 8.15
N ASP A 36 -3.36 -3.42 9.43
CA ASP A 36 -2.35 -2.82 10.29
C ASP A 36 -2.67 -1.36 10.72
N ASN A 37 -1.84 -0.81 11.61
CA ASN A 37 -1.83 0.61 11.92
C ASN A 37 -1.25 1.38 10.73
N ASN A 38 -1.99 2.32 10.20
CA ASN A 38 -1.64 2.96 8.94
C ASN A 38 -1.51 4.49 9.05
N PRO A 39 -0.45 4.99 9.72
CA PRO A 39 -0.26 6.43 9.91
C PRO A 39 -0.08 7.18 8.58
N THR A 40 0.21 6.47 7.52
CA THR A 40 0.49 7.05 6.19
C THR A 40 -0.78 7.29 5.37
N LEU A 41 -1.66 6.29 5.27
CA LEU A 41 -2.89 6.41 4.48
C LEU A 41 -4.08 6.94 5.28
N ASP A 42 -4.13 6.72 6.60
CA ASP A 42 -5.21 7.22 7.44
C ASP A 42 -5.51 8.72 7.27
N PRO A 43 -4.50 9.61 7.25
CA PRO A 43 -4.76 11.04 7.03
C PRO A 43 -5.39 11.34 5.67
N VAL A 44 -5.06 10.56 4.63
CA VAL A 44 -5.64 10.69 3.29
C VAL A 44 -7.11 10.29 3.30
N ILE A 45 -7.37 9.14 3.93
CA ILE A 45 -8.72 8.56 4.04
C ILE A 45 -9.64 9.46 4.86
N LEU A 46 -9.19 9.86 6.06
CA LEU A 46 -9.96 10.74 6.95
C LEU A 46 -10.20 12.12 6.36
N LYS A 47 -9.28 12.64 5.55
CA LYS A 47 -9.49 13.92 4.86
C LYS A 47 -10.60 13.85 3.81
N LYS A 48 -10.74 12.73 3.11
CA LYS A 48 -11.80 12.51 2.11
C LYS A 48 -13.13 12.16 2.75
N TRP A 49 -13.10 11.30 3.76
CA TRP A 49 -14.30 10.80 4.45
C TRP A 49 -14.17 11.02 5.97
N PRO A 50 -14.45 12.24 6.48
CA PRO A 50 -14.23 12.58 7.90
C PRO A 50 -15.05 11.73 8.89
N GLU A 51 -16.20 11.25 8.46
CA GLU A 51 -17.13 10.45 9.27
C GLU A 51 -16.95 8.93 9.07
N ILE A 52 -15.88 8.50 8.39
CA ILE A 52 -15.65 7.08 8.14
C ILE A 52 -15.29 6.35 9.45
N ASN A 53 -15.96 5.23 9.70
CA ASN A 53 -15.61 4.33 10.79
C ASN A 53 -14.53 3.37 10.32
N ILE A 54 -13.36 3.40 10.96
CA ILE A 54 -12.20 2.56 10.61
C ILE A 54 -12.01 1.48 11.66
N VAL A 55 -12.18 0.22 11.25
CA VAL A 55 -11.73 -0.97 12.01
C VAL A 55 -10.27 -1.23 11.66
N ARG A 56 -9.45 -1.58 12.66
CA ARG A 56 -8.03 -1.88 12.47
C ARG A 56 -7.76 -3.36 12.70
N ALA A 57 -7.26 -4.02 11.67
CA ALA A 57 -6.81 -5.40 11.76
C ALA A 57 -5.30 -5.45 11.96
N VAL A 58 -4.88 -5.45 13.23
CA VAL A 58 -3.46 -5.43 13.62
C VAL A 58 -3.01 -6.83 14.03
N TYR A 59 -1.92 -7.31 13.45
CA TYR A 59 -1.29 -8.58 13.83
C TYR A 59 -0.65 -8.46 15.23
N PRO A 60 -0.67 -9.49 16.09
CA PRO A 60 -1.18 -10.84 15.84
C PRO A 60 -2.67 -11.04 16.16
N GLU A 61 -3.38 -10.04 16.68
CA GLU A 61 -4.80 -10.17 17.01
C GLU A 61 -5.66 -10.49 15.77
N TYR A 62 -5.29 -9.89 14.64
CA TYR A 62 -5.94 -10.12 13.35
C TYR A 62 -4.91 -10.58 12.33
N ASP A 63 -4.94 -11.87 11.98
CA ASP A 63 -4.20 -12.36 10.83
C ASP A 63 -5.04 -12.14 9.56
N VAL A 64 -4.59 -11.25 8.69
CA VAL A 64 -5.29 -10.94 7.43
C VAL A 64 -5.46 -12.14 6.50
N GLN A 65 -4.68 -13.20 6.70
CA GLN A 65 -4.84 -14.47 5.98
C GLN A 65 -6.08 -15.26 6.44
N ASN A 66 -6.68 -14.88 7.56
CA ASN A 66 -7.88 -15.50 8.14
C ASN A 66 -8.69 -14.45 8.93
N LEU A 67 -9.57 -13.74 8.25
CA LEU A 67 -10.51 -12.79 8.85
C LEU A 67 -11.89 -13.41 9.09
N SER A 68 -11.96 -14.71 9.40
CA SER A 68 -13.23 -15.46 9.56
C SER A 68 -14.17 -14.88 10.62
N HIS A 69 -13.67 -14.10 11.58
CA HIS A 69 -14.46 -13.35 12.57
C HIS A 69 -15.14 -12.11 12.00
N LEU A 70 -14.73 -11.65 10.81
CA LEU A 70 -15.36 -10.54 10.08
C LEU A 70 -16.35 -11.12 9.04
N LYS A 71 -17.54 -10.52 8.98
CA LYS A 71 -18.58 -10.95 8.03
C LYS A 71 -18.22 -10.56 6.60
N ASP A 72 -18.73 -11.36 5.65
CA ASP A 72 -18.67 -11.03 4.23
C ASP A 72 -19.37 -9.69 3.93
N ASN A 73 -18.93 -9.01 2.89
CA ASN A 73 -19.56 -7.80 2.37
C ASN A 73 -19.83 -6.72 3.45
N THR A 74 -18.84 -6.49 4.31
CA THR A 74 -18.97 -5.58 5.46
C THR A 74 -18.44 -4.19 5.18
N PHE A 75 -17.29 -4.09 4.50
CA PHE A 75 -16.55 -2.84 4.36
C PHE A 75 -16.77 -2.20 2.99
N ASP A 76 -16.90 -0.87 2.99
CA ASP A 76 -16.89 -0.08 1.75
C ASP A 76 -15.47 0.07 1.20
N LEU A 77 -14.48 0.15 2.11
CA LEU A 77 -13.06 0.33 1.79
C LEU A 77 -12.21 -0.63 2.61
N VAL A 78 -11.26 -1.32 1.96
CA VAL A 78 -10.18 -2.06 2.65
C VAL A 78 -8.85 -1.55 2.12
N TYR A 79 -7.94 -1.19 3.02
CA TYR A 79 -6.64 -0.64 2.60
C TYR A 79 -5.49 -1.13 3.45
N SER A 80 -4.30 -1.18 2.84
CA SER A 80 -3.02 -1.47 3.49
C SER A 80 -1.88 -0.68 2.86
N HIS A 81 -0.85 -0.42 3.63
CA HIS A 81 0.35 0.27 3.18
C HIS A 81 1.60 -0.47 3.62
N GLN A 82 2.36 -1.01 2.65
CA GLN A 82 3.60 -1.77 2.90
C GLN A 82 3.38 -2.93 3.89
N VAL A 83 2.41 -3.79 3.61
CA VAL A 83 2.03 -4.94 4.44
C VAL A 83 2.10 -6.25 3.65
N ILE A 84 1.66 -6.26 2.39
CA ILE A 84 1.46 -7.49 1.59
C ILE A 84 2.77 -8.25 1.39
N GLU A 85 3.90 -7.57 1.28
CA GLU A 85 5.24 -8.16 1.19
C GLU A 85 5.64 -8.99 2.43
N HIS A 86 5.01 -8.71 3.58
CA HIS A 86 5.28 -9.36 4.86
C HIS A 86 4.32 -10.51 5.19
N ILE A 87 3.40 -10.83 4.28
CA ILE A 87 2.41 -11.89 4.46
C ILE A 87 2.92 -13.17 3.80
N PRO A 88 3.06 -14.31 4.55
CA PRO A 88 3.62 -15.53 3.99
C PRO A 88 2.76 -16.18 2.90
N LYS A 89 1.42 -15.99 2.94
CA LYS A 89 0.49 -16.46 1.91
C LYS A 89 -0.40 -15.31 1.43
N PRO A 90 0.13 -14.38 0.63
CA PRO A 90 -0.58 -13.15 0.25
C PRO A 90 -1.86 -13.41 -0.55
N TRP A 91 -1.96 -14.54 -1.26
CA TRP A 91 -3.20 -14.97 -1.93
C TRP A 91 -4.34 -15.30 -0.97
N ASN A 92 -4.04 -15.81 0.25
CA ASN A 92 -5.07 -16.01 1.28
C ASN A 92 -5.56 -14.66 1.80
N ALA A 93 -4.64 -13.74 2.08
CA ALA A 93 -5.00 -12.38 2.48
C ALA A 93 -5.85 -11.68 1.42
N ALA A 94 -5.47 -11.79 0.13
CA ALA A 94 -6.24 -11.22 -0.97
C ALA A 94 -7.67 -11.76 -1.04
N LYS A 95 -7.86 -13.08 -0.86
CA LYS A 95 -9.21 -13.69 -0.79
C LYS A 95 -10.04 -13.13 0.36
N GLU A 96 -9.45 -13.01 1.55
CA GLU A 96 -10.14 -12.46 2.72
C GLU A 96 -10.48 -10.97 2.53
N ILE A 97 -9.56 -10.18 1.99
CA ILE A 97 -9.78 -8.76 1.64
C ILE A 97 -10.99 -8.63 0.71
N VAL A 98 -11.02 -9.41 -0.37
CA VAL A 98 -12.13 -9.38 -1.33
C VAL A 98 -13.42 -9.90 -0.69
N ARG A 99 -13.37 -10.94 0.15
CA ARG A 99 -14.54 -11.49 0.85
C ARG A 99 -15.22 -10.43 1.72
N VAL A 100 -14.45 -9.71 2.54
CA VAL A 100 -15.00 -8.74 3.49
C VAL A 100 -15.43 -7.42 2.85
N LEU A 101 -14.94 -7.09 1.64
CA LEU A 101 -15.43 -5.97 0.84
C LEU A 101 -16.87 -6.19 0.39
N LYS A 102 -17.68 -5.14 0.42
CA LYS A 102 -19.00 -5.11 -0.23
C LYS A 102 -18.87 -5.17 -1.74
N GLN A 103 -19.93 -5.59 -2.42
CA GLN A 103 -20.07 -5.40 -3.87
C GLN A 103 -19.94 -3.90 -4.20
N GLY A 104 -19.11 -3.56 -5.17
CA GLY A 104 -18.76 -2.17 -5.47
C GLY A 104 -17.80 -1.52 -4.48
N GLY A 105 -17.39 -2.21 -3.42
CA GLY A 105 -16.41 -1.73 -2.44
C GLY A 105 -14.99 -1.66 -3.04
N ILE A 106 -14.17 -0.78 -2.48
CA ILE A 106 -12.83 -0.46 -3.00
C ILE A 106 -11.73 -1.10 -2.14
N GLY A 107 -10.79 -1.78 -2.79
CA GLY A 107 -9.50 -2.15 -2.22
C GLY A 107 -8.40 -1.17 -2.64
N LEU A 108 -7.55 -0.73 -1.70
CA LEU A 108 -6.39 0.13 -1.95
C LEU A 108 -5.19 -0.44 -1.23
N HIS A 109 -4.22 -0.98 -1.97
CA HIS A 109 -3.06 -1.65 -1.38
C HIS A 109 -1.77 -1.15 -2.02
N THR A 110 -0.76 -0.94 -1.17
CA THR A 110 0.59 -0.58 -1.61
C THR A 110 1.60 -1.57 -1.05
N THR A 111 2.68 -1.79 -1.79
CA THR A 111 3.81 -2.62 -1.40
C THR A 111 5.08 -2.14 -2.11
N CYS A 112 6.17 -2.87 -2.01
CA CYS A 112 7.39 -2.57 -2.73
C CYS A 112 7.70 -3.60 -3.82
N ALA A 113 8.22 -3.12 -4.95
CA ALA A 113 8.75 -3.96 -6.03
C ALA A 113 10.26 -4.13 -5.93
N PHE A 114 10.94 -3.16 -5.33
CA PHE A 114 12.38 -3.16 -5.20
C PHE A 114 12.78 -2.53 -3.87
N ASN A 115 13.26 -3.34 -2.95
CA ASN A 115 13.77 -2.89 -1.65
C ASN A 115 14.70 -3.97 -1.08
N PRO A 116 15.79 -3.61 -0.39
CA PRO A 116 16.54 -4.57 0.42
C PRO A 116 15.63 -5.29 1.41
N ARG A 117 16.06 -6.45 1.89
CA ARG A 117 15.35 -7.16 2.96
C ARG A 117 15.23 -6.26 4.18
N HIS A 118 14.03 -6.15 4.74
CA HIS A 118 13.72 -5.23 5.84
C HIS A 118 12.72 -5.84 6.83
N GLY A 119 12.48 -5.13 7.95
CA GLY A 119 11.47 -5.52 8.94
C GLY A 119 11.95 -6.45 10.05
N LEU A 120 13.13 -7.02 9.95
CA LEU A 120 13.67 -7.90 10.98
C LEU A 120 14.22 -7.09 12.17
N PRO A 121 14.06 -7.59 13.42
CA PRO A 121 13.46 -8.88 13.80
C PRO A 121 11.93 -8.87 13.98
N GLU A 122 11.26 -7.72 13.82
CA GLU A 122 9.86 -7.52 14.20
C GLU A 122 8.91 -8.34 13.34
N PHE A 123 9.20 -8.45 12.03
CA PHE A 123 8.42 -9.22 11.08
C PHE A 123 9.28 -9.77 9.94
N ASN A 124 8.79 -10.81 9.28
CA ASN A 124 9.47 -11.40 8.12
C ASN A 124 9.17 -10.63 6.83
N ASP A 125 10.05 -10.80 5.84
CA ASP A 125 9.98 -10.14 4.56
C ASP A 125 10.06 -11.20 3.46
N TYR A 126 8.94 -11.44 2.75
CA TYR A 126 8.76 -12.59 1.87
C TYR A 126 8.81 -12.24 0.39
N TYR A 127 8.21 -11.10 -0.01
CA TYR A 127 7.92 -10.84 -1.42
C TYR A 127 8.29 -9.43 -1.88
N ARG A 128 8.42 -9.33 -3.21
CA ARG A 128 8.49 -8.08 -3.96
C ARG A 128 7.50 -8.17 -5.10
N PHE A 129 6.63 -7.18 -5.24
CA PHE A 129 5.55 -7.23 -6.23
C PHE A 129 5.69 -6.12 -7.26
N LEU A 130 5.82 -6.51 -8.52
CA LEU A 130 5.57 -5.60 -9.64
C LEU A 130 4.07 -5.24 -9.68
N PRO A 131 3.68 -4.12 -10.33
CA PRO A 131 2.28 -3.71 -10.39
C PRO A 131 1.32 -4.79 -10.90
N ASP A 132 1.74 -5.57 -11.90
CA ASP A 132 0.94 -6.67 -12.46
C ASP A 132 0.79 -7.82 -11.45
N GLY A 133 1.89 -8.22 -10.82
CA GLY A 133 1.87 -9.28 -9.81
C GLY A 133 1.06 -8.93 -8.57
N LEU A 134 1.08 -7.65 -8.15
CA LEU A 134 0.22 -7.18 -7.06
C LEU A 134 -1.26 -7.24 -7.44
N ALA A 135 -1.59 -6.79 -8.65
CA ALA A 135 -2.98 -6.81 -9.13
C ALA A 135 -3.52 -8.23 -9.30
N GLU A 136 -2.69 -9.15 -9.75
CA GLU A 136 -3.07 -10.56 -9.99
C GLU A 136 -3.39 -11.35 -8.73
N LEU A 137 -3.00 -10.84 -7.55
CA LEU A 137 -3.41 -11.45 -6.28
C LEU A 137 -4.92 -11.39 -6.05
N PHE A 138 -5.62 -10.40 -6.61
CA PHE A 138 -7.01 -10.11 -6.31
C PHE A 138 -7.95 -10.65 -7.39
N GLU A 139 -8.62 -11.77 -7.11
CA GLU A 139 -9.62 -12.38 -7.98
C GLU A 139 -11.02 -11.78 -7.73
N GLY A 140 -11.90 -11.76 -8.75
CA GLY A 140 -13.27 -11.26 -8.62
C GLY A 140 -13.35 -9.74 -8.44
N VAL A 141 -12.40 -9.02 -9.01
CA VAL A 141 -12.32 -7.56 -8.94
C VAL A 141 -12.12 -6.92 -10.31
N LYS A 142 -12.51 -5.68 -10.42
CA LYS A 142 -12.16 -4.81 -11.53
C LYS A 142 -11.02 -3.89 -11.12
N ILE A 143 -9.85 -4.03 -11.73
CA ILE A 143 -8.73 -3.11 -11.48
C ILE A 143 -9.09 -1.73 -12.02
N ILE A 144 -9.04 -0.71 -11.15
CA ILE A 144 -9.27 0.70 -11.49
C ILE A 144 -7.95 1.34 -11.89
N ILE A 145 -6.93 1.18 -11.03
CA ILE A 145 -5.57 1.68 -11.25
C ILE A 145 -4.59 0.68 -10.65
N LYS A 146 -3.53 0.42 -11.38
CA LYS A 146 -2.30 -0.20 -10.85
C LYS A 146 -1.12 0.62 -11.33
N GLY A 147 -0.08 0.71 -10.53
CA GLY A 147 1.09 1.50 -10.91
C GLY A 147 2.29 1.25 -10.02
N GLY A 148 3.40 1.82 -10.43
CA GLY A 148 4.63 1.86 -9.67
C GLY A 148 5.24 3.24 -9.71
N TRP A 149 5.99 3.59 -8.69
CA TRP A 149 6.81 4.80 -8.66
C TRP A 149 8.24 4.46 -8.28
N GLY A 150 9.16 4.92 -9.09
CA GLY A 150 10.58 4.76 -8.94
C GLY A 150 11.30 5.06 -10.22
N ASN A 151 12.62 5.04 -10.18
CA ASN A 151 13.48 5.16 -11.33
C ASN A 151 14.86 4.55 -11.03
N ARG A 152 15.65 4.34 -12.08
CA ARG A 152 16.97 3.74 -11.98
C ARG A 152 17.90 4.52 -11.04
N ASN A 153 17.89 5.85 -11.13
CA ASN A 153 18.78 6.69 -10.32
C ASN A 153 18.45 6.62 -8.84
N ALA A 154 17.15 6.61 -8.48
CA ALA A 154 16.70 6.43 -7.11
C ALA A 154 17.13 5.06 -6.54
N LEU A 155 17.03 3.99 -7.33
CA LEU A 155 17.47 2.66 -6.92
C LEU A 155 18.99 2.59 -6.72
N ILE A 156 19.77 3.13 -7.66
CA ILE A 156 21.24 3.18 -7.55
C ILE A 156 21.63 3.98 -6.31
N HIS A 157 21.02 5.15 -6.11
CA HIS A 157 21.27 5.99 -4.94
C HIS A 157 20.98 5.23 -3.64
N ASN A 158 19.85 4.54 -3.55
CA ASN A 158 19.51 3.73 -2.38
C ASN A 158 20.53 2.61 -2.10
N LEU A 159 20.98 1.91 -3.15
CA LEU A 159 21.92 0.81 -3.01
C LEU A 159 23.37 1.27 -2.77
N SER A 160 23.72 2.51 -3.13
CA SER A 160 25.07 3.05 -2.99
C SER A 160 25.37 3.63 -1.61
N VAL A 161 24.33 3.93 -0.82
CA VAL A 161 24.49 4.50 0.52
C VAL A 161 24.35 3.41 1.56
N ASP A 162 25.46 3.00 2.16
CA ASP A 162 25.48 2.07 3.28
C ASP A 162 25.29 2.85 4.59
N ASP A 163 24.07 2.81 5.13
CA ASP A 163 23.74 3.36 6.45
C ASP A 163 23.63 2.29 7.54
N GLY A 164 23.99 1.05 7.20
CA GLY A 164 23.99 -0.09 8.11
C GLY A 164 22.58 -0.59 8.50
N HIS A 165 21.53 0.06 8.04
CA HIS A 165 20.15 -0.26 8.46
C HIS A 165 19.26 -0.82 7.34
N GLY A 166 19.68 -0.77 6.07
CA GLY A 166 18.86 -1.28 4.94
C GLY A 166 17.48 -0.63 4.79
N LEU A 167 17.15 0.30 5.66
CA LEU A 167 15.88 1.00 5.75
C LEU A 167 16.03 2.42 5.20
N LEU A 168 14.95 2.95 4.68
CA LEU A 168 14.81 4.32 4.19
C LEU A 168 15.03 5.42 5.26
N GLY A 169 15.44 5.03 6.47
CA GLY A 169 15.63 5.91 7.60
C GLY A 169 16.76 6.91 7.38
N GLY A 170 16.40 8.14 7.05
CA GLY A 170 17.32 9.28 7.06
C GLY A 170 17.94 9.66 5.72
N ARG A 171 17.69 8.94 4.62
CA ARG A 171 18.21 9.30 3.30
C ARG A 171 17.43 10.45 2.69
N ARG A 172 18.08 11.57 2.54
CA ARG A 172 17.53 12.68 1.78
C ARG A 172 17.70 12.38 0.29
N PHE A 173 16.60 11.99 -0.36
CA PHE A 173 16.56 12.04 -1.81
C PHE A 173 16.52 13.50 -2.27
N ASP A 174 17.31 13.81 -3.28
CA ASP A 174 17.06 15.01 -4.05
C ASP A 174 15.64 14.89 -4.63
N LYS A 175 14.85 15.94 -4.48
CA LYS A 175 13.50 16.02 -5.05
C LYS A 175 13.50 15.66 -6.55
N VAL A 176 14.53 16.08 -7.28
CA VAL A 176 14.69 15.81 -8.71
C VAL A 176 14.74 14.29 -8.96
N ILE A 177 15.56 13.57 -8.20
CA ILE A 177 15.68 12.11 -8.34
C ILE A 177 14.37 11.43 -7.96
N GLY A 178 13.71 11.83 -6.89
CA GLY A 178 12.50 11.19 -6.40
C GLY A 178 11.27 11.43 -7.28
N GLN A 179 11.20 12.59 -7.97
CA GLN A 179 10.03 12.96 -8.78
C GLN A 179 9.99 12.29 -10.17
N GLU A 180 11.13 11.84 -10.67
CA GLU A 180 11.18 11.09 -11.93
C GLU A 180 10.53 9.71 -11.73
N ASN A 181 9.69 9.31 -12.68
CA ASN A 181 9.09 7.97 -12.69
C ASN A 181 9.45 7.25 -13.98
N ASP A 182 10.04 6.06 -13.83
CA ASP A 182 10.32 5.14 -14.92
C ASP A 182 9.68 3.78 -14.60
N ASN A 183 8.68 3.41 -15.36
CA ASN A 183 7.92 2.18 -15.17
C ASN A 183 8.77 0.89 -15.28
N LEU A 184 9.99 0.98 -15.81
CA LEU A 184 10.93 -0.14 -15.84
C LEU A 184 11.60 -0.38 -14.49
N TYR A 185 11.60 0.63 -13.60
CA TYR A 185 12.30 0.58 -12.32
C TYR A 185 11.38 1.01 -11.16
N PRO A 186 10.21 0.37 -10.98
CA PRO A 186 9.32 0.70 -9.88
C PRO A 186 9.98 0.31 -8.56
N TRP A 187 9.99 1.22 -7.61
CA TRP A 187 10.42 0.93 -6.24
C TRP A 187 9.22 0.54 -5.39
N HIS A 188 8.20 1.41 -5.35
CA HIS A 188 6.93 1.14 -4.70
C HIS A 188 5.84 0.89 -5.74
N THR A 189 4.90 0.05 -5.38
CA THR A 189 3.77 -0.33 -6.24
C THR A 189 2.46 -0.22 -5.50
N TRP A 190 1.37 -0.03 -6.25
CA TRP A 190 0.03 0.02 -5.69
C TRP A 190 -1.00 -0.56 -6.66
N VAL A 191 -2.12 -0.94 -6.07
CA VAL A 191 -3.31 -1.33 -6.79
C VAL A 191 -4.53 -0.71 -6.13
N ILE A 192 -5.47 -0.22 -6.95
CA ILE A 192 -6.81 0.19 -6.54
C ILE A 192 -7.79 -0.60 -7.40
N PHE A 193 -8.71 -1.29 -6.76
CA PHE A 193 -9.68 -2.13 -7.44
C PHE A 193 -11.06 -1.99 -6.83
N MET A 194 -12.08 -2.43 -7.56
CA MET A 194 -13.46 -2.52 -7.11
C MET A 194 -13.91 -3.99 -7.15
N LYS A 195 -14.53 -4.47 -6.10
CA LYS A 195 -15.17 -5.79 -6.07
C LYS A 195 -16.37 -5.83 -7.03
N ILE A 196 -16.42 -6.86 -7.91
CA ILE A 196 -17.49 -7.09 -8.90
C ILE A 196 -18.33 -8.29 -8.56
#